data_5e26894beeebfb6553d505d14330c902
#
_entry.id   5e26894beeebfb6553d505d14330c902
#
_cell.length_a   1.000
_cell.length_b   1.000
_cell.length_c   1.000
_cell.angle_alpha   90.00
_cell.angle_beta   90.00
_cell.angle_gamma   90.00
#
_symmetry.space_group_name_H-M   'P 1'
#
loop_
_entity.id
_entity.type
_entity.pdbx_description
1 polymer ?
#
loop_
_entity_poly.entity_id
_entity_poly.type
_entity_poly.pdbx_seq_one_letter_code
_entity_poly.pdbx_strand_id
1 'polypeptide(L)'
;VKKKRLLILPIVVIAVVVGGFQLTFSLPEQPQLSTISPSGEDVSLRCAHASNVESIDNNGDINLLVWNIYKQNRDNWSQELTKYSEDKQLVLLQEASMTAELKEWIKQPFWFGNQVDAFKAFERSAGVLNLSKSLPKLACAYTELEPWLRLPKSAIYATYPLSDGELLAVVNIHAVNFTYGTDEYQRQLDALVAELNKHSGPIIVAGDFNSWSADRMAVMKSALDKLGVQEVSYHPDNRTQFITGLALDHVFYRGLALIKAEAPESDASDHNPLEVMFRLADNDI
;
A
#
# COMPACT_ATOMS: atom_id res chain seq x y z
N VAL A 1 -37.57 -35.11 19.23
CA VAL A 1 -36.17 -35.45 18.95
C VAL A 1 -35.72 -34.90 17.59
N LYS A 2 -36.53 -34.99 16.50
CA LYS A 2 -36.15 -34.50 15.15
C LYS A 2 -35.98 -32.97 15.09
N LYS A 3 -36.78 -32.16 15.80
CA LYS A 3 -36.69 -30.67 15.80
C LYS A 3 -35.41 -30.16 16.50
N LYS A 4 -34.92 -30.85 17.55
CA LYS A 4 -33.64 -30.46 18.21
C LYS A 4 -32.44 -30.72 17.33
N ARG A 5 -32.43 -31.80 16.52
CA ARG A 5 -31.33 -32.11 15.59
C ARG A 5 -31.28 -31.08 14.44
N LEU A 6 -32.41 -30.51 14.01
CA LEU A 6 -32.48 -29.51 12.95
C LEU A 6 -31.84 -28.15 13.35
N LEU A 7 -31.85 -27.81 14.66
CA LEU A 7 -31.23 -26.61 15.21
C LEU A 7 -29.74 -26.78 15.55
N ILE A 8 -29.30 -28.02 15.82
CA ILE A 8 -27.89 -28.30 16.17
C ILE A 8 -26.97 -28.20 14.95
N LEU A 9 -27.42 -28.64 13.79
CA LEU A 9 -26.62 -28.66 12.56
C LEU A 9 -26.09 -27.25 12.17
N PRO A 10 -26.93 -26.19 12.08
CA PRO A 10 -26.43 -24.86 11.74
C PRO A 10 -25.47 -24.32 12.82
N ILE A 11 -25.69 -24.60 14.11
CA ILE A 11 -24.80 -24.18 15.18
C ILE A 11 -23.41 -24.85 15.02
N VAL A 12 -23.38 -26.15 14.72
CA VAL A 12 -22.12 -26.86 14.47
C VAL A 12 -21.41 -26.30 13.23
N VAL A 13 -22.14 -26.03 12.14
CA VAL A 13 -21.55 -25.42 10.92
C VAL A 13 -20.96 -24.05 11.23
N ILE A 14 -21.68 -23.19 11.95
CA ILE A 14 -21.18 -21.87 12.35
C ILE A 14 -19.93 -22.02 13.24
N ALA A 15 -19.95 -22.93 14.22
CA ALA A 15 -18.79 -23.16 15.09
C ALA A 15 -17.56 -23.65 14.30
N VAL A 16 -17.77 -24.53 13.33
CA VAL A 16 -16.68 -25.01 12.45
C VAL A 16 -16.13 -23.88 11.56
N VAL A 17 -17.01 -23.05 11.00
CA VAL A 17 -16.60 -21.91 10.16
C VAL A 17 -15.84 -20.86 11.00
N VAL A 18 -16.37 -20.49 12.16
CA VAL A 18 -15.72 -19.53 13.06
C VAL A 18 -14.40 -20.08 13.59
N GLY A 19 -14.39 -21.35 14.04
CA GLY A 19 -13.16 -22.01 14.51
C GLY A 19 -12.11 -22.14 13.39
N GLY A 20 -12.54 -22.51 12.18
CA GLY A 20 -11.65 -22.57 11.01
C GLY A 20 -11.07 -21.20 10.66
N PHE A 21 -11.89 -20.14 10.71
CA PHE A 21 -11.42 -18.77 10.48
C PHE A 21 -10.38 -18.34 11.53
N GLN A 22 -10.65 -18.56 12.82
CA GLN A 22 -9.73 -18.19 13.91
C GLN A 22 -8.42 -19.00 13.89
N LEU A 23 -8.44 -20.24 13.42
CA LEU A 23 -7.24 -21.06 13.25
C LEU A 23 -6.40 -20.64 12.03
N THR A 24 -7.03 -20.07 11.01
CA THR A 24 -6.38 -19.69 9.77
C THR A 24 -5.83 -18.26 9.81
N PHE A 25 -6.60 -17.34 10.42
CA PHE A 25 -6.29 -15.91 10.42
C PHE A 25 -6.02 -15.40 11.82
N SER A 26 -4.91 -14.69 11.97
CA SER A 26 -4.60 -13.91 13.16
C SER A 26 -4.67 -12.42 12.81
N LEU A 27 -5.51 -11.69 13.55
CA LEU A 27 -5.68 -10.25 13.39
C LEU A 27 -4.99 -9.55 14.56
N PRO A 28 -4.02 -8.66 14.31
CA PRO A 28 -3.45 -7.82 15.35
C PRO A 28 -4.53 -6.90 15.96
N GLU A 29 -4.55 -6.75 17.27
CA GLU A 29 -5.47 -5.81 17.95
C GLU A 29 -5.22 -4.35 17.60
N GLN A 30 -3.97 -4.04 17.26
CA GLN A 30 -3.52 -2.73 16.80
C GLN A 30 -2.68 -2.87 15.54
N PRO A 31 -2.65 -1.86 14.66
CA PRO A 31 -1.78 -1.89 13.49
C PRO A 31 -0.33 -2.12 13.90
N GLN A 32 0.33 -3.10 13.30
CA GLN A 32 1.73 -3.41 13.50
C GLN A 32 2.52 -3.06 12.25
N LEU A 33 3.69 -2.45 12.46
CA LEU A 33 4.64 -2.09 11.42
C LEU A 33 5.90 -2.92 11.59
N SER A 34 6.21 -3.76 10.62
CA SER A 34 7.51 -4.44 10.53
C SER A 34 8.46 -3.56 9.73
N THR A 35 9.63 -3.26 10.30
CA THR A 35 10.74 -2.56 9.62
C THR A 35 11.82 -3.57 9.27
N ILE A 36 12.15 -3.67 7.99
CA ILE A 36 13.15 -4.58 7.43
C ILE A 36 14.39 -3.77 7.06
N SER A 37 15.54 -4.20 7.54
CA SER A 37 16.83 -3.59 7.23
C SER A 37 17.89 -4.66 7.05
N PRO A 38 19.09 -4.35 6.54
CA PRO A 38 20.20 -5.29 6.46
C PRO A 38 20.62 -5.87 7.83
N SER A 39 20.33 -5.15 8.93
CA SER A 39 20.61 -5.60 10.30
C SER A 39 19.56 -6.54 10.89
N GLY A 40 18.40 -6.66 10.28
CA GLY A 40 17.30 -7.50 10.73
C GLY A 40 15.91 -6.93 10.52
N GLU A 41 14.95 -7.54 11.19
CA GLU A 41 13.54 -7.14 11.16
C GLU A 41 13.12 -6.74 12.59
N ASP A 42 12.55 -5.55 12.72
CA ASP A 42 11.97 -5.02 13.96
C ASP A 42 10.47 -4.80 13.80
N VAL A 43 9.70 -5.08 14.84
CA VAL A 43 8.25 -4.86 14.86
C VAL A 43 7.90 -3.76 15.86
N SER A 44 7.20 -2.75 15.38
CA SER A 44 6.71 -1.63 16.17
C SER A 44 5.19 -1.59 16.19
N LEU A 45 4.63 -1.16 17.31
CA LEU A 45 3.21 -0.83 17.38
C LEU A 45 2.99 0.51 16.68
N ARG A 46 2.15 0.50 15.66
CA ARG A 46 1.69 1.63 14.87
C ARG A 46 2.79 2.40 14.13
N CYS A 47 3.79 2.94 14.80
CA CYS A 47 4.79 3.79 14.16
C CYS A 47 6.22 3.39 14.55
N ALA A 48 7.15 3.53 13.58
CA ALA A 48 8.60 3.45 13.76
C ALA A 48 9.24 4.78 13.39
N HIS A 49 10.31 5.12 14.08
CA HIS A 49 11.13 6.31 13.85
C HIS A 49 12.57 5.89 13.59
N ALA A 50 13.21 6.53 12.62
CA ALA A 50 14.63 6.39 12.39
C ALA A 50 15.33 7.76 12.52
N SER A 51 16.53 7.77 13.09
CA SER A 51 17.42 8.93 13.16
C SER A 51 18.58 8.73 12.18
N ASN A 52 19.15 9.83 11.69
CA ASN A 52 20.29 9.82 10.75
C ASN A 52 19.98 9.07 9.45
N VAL A 53 18.83 9.39 8.86
CA VAL A 53 18.39 8.85 7.57
C VAL A 53 18.88 9.72 6.42
N GLU A 54 19.27 9.09 5.32
CA GLU A 54 19.70 9.77 4.10
C GLU A 54 18.52 10.24 3.27
N SER A 55 18.73 11.23 2.38
CA SER A 55 17.73 11.65 1.41
C SER A 55 17.35 10.53 0.47
N ILE A 56 16.07 10.49 0.10
CA ILE A 56 15.55 9.42 -0.76
C ILE A 56 15.76 9.69 -2.24
N ASP A 57 15.80 10.96 -2.65
CA ASP A 57 15.98 11.35 -4.04
C ASP A 57 17.42 11.11 -4.52
N ASN A 58 17.56 10.88 -5.81
CA ASN A 58 18.84 10.80 -6.49
C ASN A 58 19.07 12.09 -7.31
N ASN A 59 19.83 13.03 -6.75
CA ASN A 59 20.08 14.35 -7.36
C ASN A 59 18.79 15.09 -7.75
N GLY A 60 17.79 15.04 -6.88
CA GLY A 60 16.49 15.66 -7.06
C GLY A 60 15.47 14.80 -7.82
N ASP A 61 15.85 13.65 -8.37
CA ASP A 61 14.93 12.73 -9.05
C ASP A 61 14.42 11.64 -8.11
N ILE A 62 13.13 11.32 -8.22
CA ILE A 62 12.46 10.27 -7.47
C ILE A 62 11.75 9.35 -8.45
N ASN A 63 12.29 8.15 -8.66
CA ASN A 63 11.66 7.11 -9.44
C ASN A 63 10.84 6.20 -8.53
N LEU A 64 9.56 6.08 -8.83
CA LEU A 64 8.56 5.37 -8.06
C LEU A 64 8.01 4.18 -8.86
N LEU A 65 7.88 3.04 -8.21
CA LEU A 65 7.05 1.92 -8.66
C LEU A 65 5.86 1.77 -7.70
N VAL A 66 4.64 1.62 -8.23
CA VAL A 66 3.45 1.26 -7.47
C VAL A 66 2.85 0.01 -8.09
N TRP A 67 2.62 -1.04 -7.30
CA TRP A 67 2.13 -2.29 -7.85
C TRP A 67 1.43 -3.17 -6.82
N ASN A 68 0.18 -3.53 -7.07
CA ASN A 68 -0.46 -4.65 -6.40
C ASN A 68 0.10 -5.95 -7.00
N ILE A 69 0.85 -6.72 -6.20
CA ILE A 69 1.60 -7.93 -6.67
C ILE A 69 0.84 -9.24 -6.46
N TYR A 70 -0.47 -9.17 -6.22
CA TYR A 70 -1.36 -10.34 -6.15
C TYR A 70 -0.83 -11.47 -5.25
N LYS A 71 -0.27 -11.15 -4.08
CA LYS A 71 0.34 -12.10 -3.13
C LYS A 71 1.42 -13.00 -3.73
N GLN A 72 2.06 -12.54 -4.81
CA GLN A 72 3.05 -13.29 -5.59
C GLN A 72 2.49 -14.61 -6.17
N ASN A 73 1.24 -14.61 -6.63
CA ASN A 73 0.58 -15.80 -7.17
C ASN A 73 0.95 -16.13 -8.62
N ARG A 74 1.82 -15.35 -9.26
CA ARG A 74 2.34 -15.61 -10.62
C ARG A 74 3.80 -16.05 -10.54
N ASP A 75 4.19 -17.03 -11.34
CA ASP A 75 5.53 -17.64 -11.27
C ASP A 75 6.65 -16.64 -11.61
N ASN A 76 6.39 -15.66 -12.47
CA ASN A 76 7.35 -14.66 -12.94
C ASN A 76 7.40 -13.37 -12.09
N TRP A 77 6.69 -13.31 -10.95
CA TRP A 77 6.59 -12.11 -10.12
C TRP A 77 7.94 -11.53 -9.72
N SER A 78 8.91 -12.37 -9.35
CA SER A 78 10.22 -11.90 -8.86
C SER A 78 11.08 -11.32 -9.98
N GLN A 79 11.00 -11.91 -11.19
CA GLN A 79 11.70 -11.42 -12.37
C GLN A 79 11.17 -10.06 -12.82
N GLU A 80 9.84 -9.90 -12.91
CA GLU A 80 9.23 -8.65 -13.30
C GLU A 80 9.38 -7.57 -12.21
N LEU A 81 9.27 -7.94 -10.92
CA LEU A 81 9.55 -7.00 -9.83
C LEU A 81 10.99 -6.51 -9.87
N THR A 82 11.97 -7.37 -10.14
CA THR A 82 13.37 -6.96 -10.31
C THR A 82 13.51 -5.96 -11.45
N LYS A 83 12.96 -6.27 -12.61
CA LYS A 83 13.00 -5.41 -13.81
C LYS A 83 12.41 -4.02 -13.55
N TYR A 84 11.20 -3.96 -12.95
CA TYR A 84 10.53 -2.68 -12.69
C TYR A 84 11.12 -1.89 -11.53
N SER A 85 11.88 -2.52 -10.63
CA SER A 85 12.46 -1.85 -9.46
C SER A 85 13.93 -1.42 -9.63
N GLU A 86 14.56 -1.72 -10.76
CA GLU A 86 16.02 -1.59 -10.97
C GLU A 86 16.54 -0.18 -10.65
N ASP A 87 15.86 0.86 -11.11
CA ASP A 87 16.26 2.27 -10.98
C ASP A 87 15.40 3.06 -9.98
N LYS A 88 14.58 2.39 -9.18
CA LYS A 88 13.62 3.06 -8.28
C LYS A 88 14.26 3.41 -6.93
N GLN A 89 13.86 4.58 -6.42
CA GLN A 89 14.12 5.00 -5.04
C GLN A 89 13.04 4.50 -4.10
N LEU A 90 11.79 4.40 -4.59
CA LEU A 90 10.62 3.94 -3.84
C LEU A 90 9.87 2.86 -4.62
N VAL A 91 9.47 1.79 -3.93
CA VAL A 91 8.59 0.74 -4.44
C VAL A 91 7.45 0.54 -3.44
N LEU A 92 6.23 0.79 -3.87
CA LEU A 92 5.02 0.71 -3.06
C LEU A 92 4.20 -0.48 -3.52
N LEU A 93 4.23 -1.56 -2.75
CA LEU A 93 3.54 -2.80 -3.07
C LEU A 93 2.25 -2.95 -2.26
N GLN A 94 1.21 -3.44 -2.90
CA GLN A 94 -0.02 -3.89 -2.26
C GLN A 94 -0.13 -5.41 -2.41
N GLU A 95 -0.89 -6.03 -1.53
CA GLU A 95 -1.00 -7.48 -1.41
C GLU A 95 0.35 -8.21 -1.24
N ALA A 96 1.35 -7.55 -0.66
CA ALA A 96 2.63 -8.19 -0.40
C ALA A 96 2.49 -9.25 0.70
N SER A 97 2.72 -10.52 0.36
CA SER A 97 2.77 -11.64 1.30
C SER A 97 4.22 -11.92 1.65
N MET A 98 4.59 -11.85 2.94
CA MET A 98 5.98 -12.00 3.40
C MET A 98 6.43 -13.45 3.39
N THR A 99 6.51 -14.01 2.17
CA THR A 99 7.08 -15.33 1.93
C THR A 99 8.60 -15.32 2.13
N ALA A 100 9.21 -16.50 2.27
CA ALA A 100 10.65 -16.61 2.36
C ALA A 100 11.34 -16.05 1.09
N GLU A 101 10.72 -16.27 -0.08
CA GLU A 101 11.21 -15.79 -1.36
C GLU A 101 11.20 -14.25 -1.45
N LEU A 102 10.11 -13.59 -1.01
CA LEU A 102 10.05 -12.12 -1.00
C LEU A 102 11.04 -11.53 0.00
N LYS A 103 11.17 -12.13 1.18
CA LYS A 103 12.18 -11.71 2.18
C LYS A 103 13.60 -11.82 1.62
N GLU A 104 13.91 -12.87 0.91
CA GLU A 104 15.22 -13.05 0.28
C GLU A 104 15.42 -12.07 -0.88
N TRP A 105 14.39 -11.83 -1.68
CA TRP A 105 14.43 -10.83 -2.75
C TRP A 105 14.70 -9.41 -2.22
N ILE A 106 14.07 -9.01 -1.11
CA ILE A 106 14.28 -7.70 -0.47
C ILE A 106 15.75 -7.51 -0.03
N LYS A 107 16.40 -8.58 0.43
CA LYS A 107 17.79 -8.50 0.93
C LYS A 107 18.82 -8.28 -0.18
N GLN A 108 18.59 -8.84 -1.38
CA GLN A 108 19.58 -8.82 -2.46
C GLN A 108 19.92 -7.42 -3.01
N PRO A 109 18.94 -6.55 -3.33
CA PRO A 109 19.22 -5.20 -3.80
C PRO A 109 19.43 -4.17 -2.68
N PHE A 110 19.57 -4.58 -1.41
CA PHE A 110 19.72 -3.71 -0.25
C PHE A 110 18.57 -2.72 -0.10
N TRP A 111 17.34 -3.25 -0.07
CA TRP A 111 16.16 -2.47 0.24
C TRP A 111 15.97 -2.34 1.76
N PHE A 112 15.54 -1.17 2.19
CA PHE A 112 14.86 -1.01 3.46
C PHE A 112 13.37 -1.20 3.23
N GLY A 113 12.69 -1.91 4.14
CA GLY A 113 11.28 -2.22 4.00
C GLY A 113 10.47 -1.76 5.22
N ASN A 114 9.27 -1.26 4.98
CA ASN A 114 8.25 -1.08 6.00
C ASN A 114 6.98 -1.80 5.55
N GLN A 115 6.51 -2.77 6.33
CA GLN A 115 5.30 -3.52 6.04
C GLN A 115 4.26 -3.34 7.14
N VAL A 116 3.00 -3.19 6.75
CA VAL A 116 1.88 -3.31 7.69
C VAL A 116 1.44 -4.75 7.76
N ASP A 117 1.47 -5.32 8.97
CA ASP A 117 0.88 -6.61 9.27
C ASP A 117 -0.65 -6.43 9.41
N ALA A 118 -1.35 -6.37 8.26
CA ALA A 118 -2.79 -6.22 8.26
C ALA A 118 -3.46 -7.45 8.89
N PHE A 119 -3.04 -8.64 8.48
CA PHE A 119 -3.42 -9.92 9.06
C PHE A 119 -2.34 -10.96 8.77
N LYS A 120 -2.35 -12.06 9.54
CA LYS A 120 -1.53 -13.24 9.25
C LYS A 120 -2.44 -14.38 8.82
N ALA A 121 -2.09 -15.01 7.70
CA ALA A 121 -2.70 -16.25 7.24
C ALA A 121 -1.63 -17.35 7.29
N PHE A 122 -1.86 -18.40 8.09
CA PHE A 122 -0.87 -19.48 8.29
C PHE A 122 0.54 -18.94 8.61
N GLU A 123 0.65 -18.03 9.61
CA GLU A 123 1.90 -17.39 10.05
C GLU A 123 2.55 -16.42 9.03
N ARG A 124 1.96 -16.22 7.86
CA ARG A 124 2.45 -15.26 6.87
C ARG A 124 1.71 -13.94 6.99
N SER A 125 2.44 -12.88 7.24
CA SER A 125 1.91 -11.53 7.20
C SER A 125 1.60 -11.10 5.76
N ALA A 126 0.48 -10.41 5.57
CA ALA A 126 0.09 -9.82 4.30
C ALA A 126 -0.43 -8.40 4.51
N GLY A 127 -0.09 -7.51 3.60
CA GLY A 127 -0.51 -6.11 3.64
C GLY A 127 0.20 -5.27 2.60
N VAL A 128 0.30 -3.96 2.86
CA VAL A 128 1.10 -3.06 2.04
C VAL A 128 2.56 -3.07 2.50
N LEU A 129 3.47 -2.93 1.54
CA LEU A 129 4.92 -2.92 1.77
C LEU A 129 5.53 -1.73 1.02
N ASN A 130 6.24 -0.87 1.75
CA ASN A 130 7.11 0.14 1.15
C ASN A 130 8.54 -0.40 1.14
N LEU A 131 9.20 -0.31 0.00
CA LEU A 131 10.63 -0.53 -0.13
C LEU A 131 11.29 0.78 -0.56
N SER A 132 12.44 1.09 0.01
CA SER A 132 13.16 2.34 -0.25
C SER A 132 14.66 2.15 -0.14
N LYS A 133 15.43 3.04 -0.77
CA LYS A 133 16.91 3.01 -0.70
C LYS A 133 17.45 3.57 0.61
N SER A 134 16.61 4.28 1.38
CA SER A 134 16.90 4.78 2.72
C SER A 134 15.69 4.56 3.63
N LEU A 135 15.91 4.37 4.94
CA LEU A 135 14.79 4.30 5.89
C LEU A 135 14.01 5.62 5.91
N PRO A 136 12.67 5.57 6.09
CA PRO A 136 11.91 6.78 6.38
C PRO A 136 12.26 7.33 7.76
N LYS A 137 12.18 8.65 7.92
CA LYS A 137 12.31 9.32 9.23
C LYS A 137 11.18 8.90 10.19
N LEU A 138 10.00 8.69 9.63
CA LEU A 138 8.79 8.19 10.31
C LEU A 138 8.06 7.26 9.36
N ALA A 139 7.59 6.11 9.85
CA ALA A 139 6.60 5.28 9.16
C ALA A 139 5.51 4.86 10.14
N CYS A 140 4.24 4.96 9.73
CA CYS A 140 3.08 4.60 10.55
C CYS A 140 2.13 3.67 9.79
N ALA A 141 1.68 2.64 10.48
CA ALA A 141 0.70 1.66 9.98
C ALA A 141 -0.73 2.12 10.24
N TYR A 142 -1.59 1.91 9.27
CA TYR A 142 -3.03 2.12 9.32
C TYR A 142 -3.75 0.88 8.83
N THR A 143 -4.86 0.54 9.48
CA THR A 143 -5.72 -0.57 9.06
C THR A 143 -7.18 -0.15 9.12
N GLU A 144 -7.99 -0.63 8.17
CA GLU A 144 -9.44 -0.50 8.17
C GLU A 144 -10.06 -1.87 7.90
N LEU A 145 -11.06 -2.26 8.69
CA LEU A 145 -11.66 -3.59 8.64
C LEU A 145 -12.70 -3.67 7.52
N GLU A 146 -12.58 -4.64 6.63
CA GLU A 146 -13.63 -4.97 5.67
C GLU A 146 -14.82 -5.63 6.39
N PRO A 147 -16.05 -5.10 6.27
CA PRO A 147 -17.19 -5.59 7.03
C PRO A 147 -17.59 -7.03 6.68
N TRP A 148 -17.36 -7.47 5.44
CA TRP A 148 -17.77 -8.79 4.96
C TRP A 148 -16.76 -9.87 5.28
N LEU A 149 -15.50 -9.68 4.86
CA LEU A 149 -14.45 -10.66 5.03
C LEU A 149 -13.85 -10.63 6.42
N ARG A 150 -14.08 -9.56 7.19
CA ARG A 150 -13.49 -9.34 8.51
C ARG A 150 -11.96 -9.38 8.49
N LEU A 151 -11.37 -9.16 7.33
CA LEU A 151 -9.93 -8.97 7.14
C LEU A 151 -9.64 -7.50 6.90
N PRO A 152 -8.68 -6.90 7.61
CA PRO A 152 -8.36 -5.50 7.40
C PRO A 152 -7.58 -5.29 6.11
N LYS A 153 -7.85 -4.19 5.46
CA LYS A 153 -6.97 -3.56 4.48
C LYS A 153 -6.04 -2.58 5.19
N SER A 154 -4.95 -2.21 4.54
CA SER A 154 -3.89 -1.47 5.20
C SER A 154 -3.35 -0.32 4.37
N ALA A 155 -2.71 0.63 5.07
CA ALA A 155 -1.92 1.69 4.46
C ALA A 155 -0.69 2.00 5.32
N ILE A 156 0.35 2.55 4.69
CA ILE A 156 1.51 3.13 5.33
C ILE A 156 1.52 4.64 5.03
N TYR A 157 1.64 5.45 6.07
CA TYR A 157 2.11 6.82 5.96
C TYR A 157 3.60 6.84 6.34
N ALA A 158 4.45 7.40 5.49
CA ALA A 158 5.88 7.53 5.77
C ALA A 158 6.41 8.90 5.35
N THR A 159 7.45 9.39 6.03
CA THR A 159 8.14 10.61 5.64
C THR A 159 9.61 10.34 5.35
N TYR A 160 10.09 10.82 4.22
CA TYR A 160 11.46 10.65 3.75
C TYR A 160 12.14 12.01 3.61
N PRO A 161 13.39 12.18 4.08
CA PRO A 161 14.17 13.37 3.79
C PRO A 161 14.44 13.53 2.30
N LEU A 162 14.45 14.77 1.84
CA LEU A 162 14.87 15.15 0.51
C LEU A 162 16.20 15.91 0.55
N SER A 163 16.92 15.93 -0.55
CA SER A 163 18.24 16.59 -0.64
C SER A 163 18.19 18.12 -0.51
N ASP A 164 17.00 18.71 -0.75
CA ASP A 164 16.73 20.15 -0.54
C ASP A 164 16.42 20.51 0.93
N GLY A 165 16.38 19.50 1.82
CA GLY A 165 16.07 19.67 3.24
C GLY A 165 14.59 19.54 3.62
N GLU A 166 13.69 19.44 2.63
CA GLU A 166 12.28 19.15 2.84
C GLU A 166 12.05 17.68 3.25
N LEU A 167 10.83 17.38 3.64
CA LEU A 167 10.35 16.01 3.86
C LEU A 167 9.28 15.67 2.84
N LEU A 168 9.44 14.56 2.14
CA LEU A 168 8.41 13.96 1.31
C LEU A 168 7.50 13.09 2.16
N ALA A 169 6.19 13.37 2.19
CA ALA A 169 5.20 12.45 2.75
C ALA A 169 4.72 11.49 1.67
N VAL A 170 4.75 10.20 1.98
CA VAL A 170 4.31 9.11 1.08
C VAL A 170 3.24 8.30 1.77
N VAL A 171 2.11 8.09 1.10
CA VAL A 171 1.09 7.13 1.50
C VAL A 171 1.04 6.01 0.46
N ASN A 172 1.20 4.78 0.93
CA ASN A 172 0.89 3.56 0.19
C ASN A 172 -0.41 2.98 0.76
N ILE A 173 -1.45 2.90 -0.06
CA ILE A 173 -2.77 2.41 0.35
C ILE A 173 -3.16 1.15 -0.43
N HIS A 174 -3.75 0.19 0.28
CA HIS A 174 -4.67 -0.80 -0.28
C HIS A 174 -6.03 -0.56 0.36
N ALA A 175 -6.94 0.05 -0.38
CA ALA A 175 -8.22 0.46 0.14
C ALA A 175 -9.16 -0.73 0.37
N VAL A 176 -10.07 -0.59 1.35
CA VAL A 176 -11.13 -1.59 1.60
C VAL A 176 -11.94 -1.81 0.32
N ASN A 177 -12.26 -3.07 0.02
CA ASN A 177 -12.92 -3.45 -1.23
C ASN A 177 -14.38 -3.85 -1.01
N PHE A 178 -14.63 -4.84 -0.17
CA PHE A 178 -15.96 -5.42 0.03
C PHE A 178 -16.74 -4.69 1.13
N THR A 179 -17.43 -3.60 0.74
CA THR A 179 -18.22 -2.75 1.64
C THR A 179 -19.67 -2.61 1.16
N TYR A 180 -20.60 -2.32 2.08
CA TYR A 180 -21.93 -1.82 1.75
C TYR A 180 -21.87 -0.28 1.65
N GLY A 181 -21.86 0.27 0.45
CA GLY A 181 -21.66 1.71 0.29
C GLY A 181 -20.19 2.12 0.47
N THR A 182 -19.94 3.33 0.98
CA THR A 182 -18.62 3.96 0.99
C THR A 182 -18.13 4.38 2.37
N ASP A 183 -18.82 4.05 3.46
CA ASP A 183 -18.49 4.56 4.80
C ASP A 183 -17.13 4.10 5.30
N GLU A 184 -16.80 2.82 5.18
CA GLU A 184 -15.48 2.27 5.54
C GLU A 184 -14.39 2.85 4.65
N TYR A 185 -14.68 2.99 3.37
CA TYR A 185 -13.79 3.57 2.38
C TYR A 185 -13.46 5.03 2.73
N GLN A 186 -14.49 5.83 3.06
CA GLN A 186 -14.34 7.20 3.49
C GLN A 186 -13.52 7.30 4.79
N ARG A 187 -13.82 6.46 5.81
CA ARG A 187 -13.06 6.47 7.08
C ARG A 187 -11.57 6.17 6.87
N GLN A 188 -11.24 5.20 6.01
CA GLN A 188 -9.86 4.86 5.71
C GLN A 188 -9.13 6.06 5.07
N LEU A 189 -9.75 6.71 4.09
CA LEU A 189 -9.18 7.89 3.43
C LEU A 189 -9.08 9.09 4.39
N ASP A 190 -10.11 9.36 5.19
CA ASP A 190 -10.10 10.48 6.14
C ASP A 190 -8.99 10.34 7.19
N ALA A 191 -8.68 9.12 7.65
CA ALA A 191 -7.58 8.87 8.58
C ALA A 191 -6.22 9.27 7.97
N LEU A 192 -6.00 8.96 6.69
CA LEU A 192 -4.77 9.29 5.97
C LEU A 192 -4.70 10.78 5.63
N VAL A 193 -5.79 11.38 5.20
CA VAL A 193 -5.90 12.82 4.93
C VAL A 193 -5.62 13.63 6.20
N ALA A 194 -6.10 13.18 7.36
CA ALA A 194 -5.84 13.84 8.64
C ALA A 194 -4.34 13.86 9.01
N GLU A 195 -3.56 12.84 8.62
CA GLU A 195 -2.10 12.86 8.78
C GLU A 195 -1.44 13.77 7.75
N LEU A 196 -1.82 13.64 6.48
CA LEU A 196 -1.25 14.44 5.40
C LEU A 196 -1.52 15.94 5.54
N ASN A 197 -2.63 16.35 6.16
CA ASN A 197 -2.93 17.76 6.46
C ASN A 197 -1.97 18.40 7.48
N LYS A 198 -1.23 17.60 8.24
CA LYS A 198 -0.19 18.10 9.16
C LYS A 198 1.15 18.34 8.45
N HIS A 199 1.23 17.91 7.18
CA HIS A 199 2.45 17.95 6.38
C HIS A 199 2.42 19.11 5.39
N SER A 200 3.47 19.95 5.41
CA SER A 200 3.57 21.13 4.54
C SER A 200 4.35 20.89 3.24
N GLY A 201 5.26 19.92 3.23
CA GLY A 201 6.13 19.60 2.09
C GLY A 201 5.45 18.84 0.96
N PRO A 202 6.25 18.27 0.04
CA PRO A 202 5.77 17.41 -1.04
C PRO A 202 5.02 16.19 -0.55
N ILE A 203 4.02 15.74 -1.32
CA ILE A 203 3.16 14.59 -1.00
C ILE A 203 3.07 13.65 -2.20
N ILE A 204 3.11 12.34 -1.94
CA ILE A 204 2.69 11.28 -2.84
C ILE A 204 1.65 10.43 -2.11
N VAL A 205 0.48 10.20 -2.74
CA VAL A 205 -0.53 9.22 -2.27
C VAL A 205 -0.76 8.24 -3.40
N ALA A 206 -0.44 6.97 -3.17
CA ALA A 206 -0.43 5.97 -4.23
C ALA A 206 -0.88 4.59 -3.74
N GLY A 207 -1.33 3.75 -4.66
CA GLY A 207 -1.69 2.36 -4.40
C GLY A 207 -2.95 1.90 -5.09
N ASP A 208 -3.47 0.77 -4.63
CA ASP A 208 -4.73 0.21 -5.05
C ASP A 208 -5.87 0.81 -4.22
N PHE A 209 -6.60 1.73 -4.85
CA PHE A 209 -7.74 2.42 -4.23
C PHE A 209 -9.03 1.64 -4.33
N ASN A 210 -9.06 0.51 -5.05
CA ASN A 210 -10.31 -0.23 -5.27
C ASN A 210 -11.47 0.69 -5.72
N SER A 211 -11.20 1.63 -6.62
CA SER A 211 -12.09 2.73 -7.06
C SER A 211 -13.05 2.30 -8.19
N TRP A 212 -13.57 1.09 -8.12
CA TRP A 212 -14.34 0.41 -9.17
C TRP A 212 -15.75 0.97 -9.40
N SER A 213 -16.25 1.93 -8.61
CA SER A 213 -17.56 2.55 -8.79
C SER A 213 -17.48 4.08 -8.81
N ALA A 214 -18.49 4.71 -9.41
CA ALA A 214 -18.57 6.18 -9.46
C ALA A 214 -18.62 6.81 -8.06
N ASP A 215 -19.30 6.18 -7.10
CA ASP A 215 -19.40 6.67 -5.72
C ASP A 215 -18.03 6.60 -5.03
N ARG A 216 -17.28 5.52 -5.22
CA ARG A 216 -15.93 5.38 -4.65
C ARG A 216 -14.96 6.39 -5.27
N MET A 217 -15.04 6.58 -6.59
CA MET A 217 -14.27 7.64 -7.28
C MET A 217 -14.59 9.04 -6.74
N ALA A 218 -15.87 9.34 -6.50
CA ALA A 218 -16.29 10.62 -5.95
C ALA A 218 -15.76 10.84 -4.53
N VAL A 219 -15.85 9.82 -3.68
CA VAL A 219 -15.31 9.84 -2.31
C VAL A 219 -13.80 10.04 -2.32
N MET A 220 -13.06 9.28 -3.13
CA MET A 220 -11.61 9.39 -3.27
C MET A 220 -11.19 10.81 -3.70
N LYS A 221 -11.79 11.32 -4.76
CA LYS A 221 -11.51 12.67 -5.25
C LYS A 221 -11.82 13.72 -4.20
N SER A 222 -13.00 13.67 -3.59
CA SER A 222 -13.40 14.63 -2.55
C SER A 222 -12.49 14.60 -1.32
N ALA A 223 -11.95 13.44 -0.95
CA ALA A 223 -11.00 13.32 0.16
C ALA A 223 -9.64 13.93 -0.20
N LEU A 224 -9.11 13.61 -1.38
CA LEU A 224 -7.78 14.01 -1.82
C LEU A 224 -7.70 15.45 -2.31
N ASP A 225 -8.78 16.01 -2.86
CA ASP A 225 -8.86 17.43 -3.26
C ASP A 225 -8.52 18.37 -2.09
N LYS A 226 -8.85 17.99 -0.86
CA LYS A 226 -8.54 18.76 0.37
C LYS A 226 -7.03 18.94 0.60
N LEU A 227 -6.21 18.08 -0.02
CA LEU A 227 -4.74 18.10 0.11
C LEU A 227 -4.07 18.93 -1.00
N GLY A 228 -4.82 19.40 -2.02
CA GLY A 228 -4.29 20.07 -3.18
C GLY A 228 -3.40 19.19 -4.06
N VAL A 229 -3.60 17.86 -4.01
CA VAL A 229 -2.89 16.92 -4.86
C VAL A 229 -3.55 16.78 -6.22
N GLN A 230 -2.77 16.47 -7.24
CA GLN A 230 -3.23 16.17 -8.59
C GLN A 230 -2.94 14.72 -8.96
N GLU A 231 -3.80 14.11 -9.78
CA GLU A 231 -3.62 12.75 -10.27
C GLU A 231 -2.59 12.69 -11.40
N VAL A 232 -1.74 11.66 -11.39
CA VAL A 232 -0.79 11.37 -12.47
C VAL A 232 -1.54 10.88 -13.70
N SER A 233 -1.15 11.40 -14.89
CA SER A 233 -1.59 10.90 -16.20
C SER A 233 -0.51 10.02 -16.81
N TYR A 234 -0.90 8.86 -17.35
CA TYR A 234 0.02 7.84 -17.85
C TYR A 234 0.03 7.77 -19.38
N HIS A 235 1.21 7.51 -19.95
CA HIS A 235 1.40 7.25 -21.40
C HIS A 235 2.50 6.19 -21.60
N PRO A 236 2.17 4.89 -21.94
CA PRO A 236 0.81 4.35 -22.10
C PRO A 236 0.06 4.24 -20.76
N ASP A 237 -1.28 4.24 -20.82
CA ASP A 237 -2.17 3.98 -19.67
C ASP A 237 -2.85 2.62 -19.82
N ASN A 238 -2.21 1.58 -19.29
CA ASN A 238 -2.77 0.23 -19.19
C ASN A 238 -3.11 -0.11 -17.71
N ARG A 239 -3.46 0.90 -16.91
CA ARG A 239 -3.90 0.64 -15.52
C ARG A 239 -5.02 -0.39 -15.50
N THR A 240 -4.96 -1.29 -14.52
CA THR A 240 -6.00 -2.28 -14.32
C THR A 240 -7.35 -1.61 -14.09
N GLN A 241 -8.33 -1.98 -14.90
CA GLN A 241 -9.68 -1.45 -14.84
C GLN A 241 -10.66 -2.53 -14.38
N PHE A 242 -11.62 -2.13 -13.57
CA PHE A 242 -12.76 -2.98 -13.27
C PHE A 242 -13.71 -3.06 -14.47
N ILE A 243 -14.71 -3.95 -14.42
CA ILE A 243 -15.72 -4.11 -15.51
C ILE A 243 -16.48 -2.82 -15.82
N THR A 244 -16.44 -1.84 -14.93
CA THR A 244 -17.00 -0.48 -15.10
C THR A 244 -16.13 0.43 -15.98
N GLY A 245 -14.92 0.02 -16.35
CA GLY A 245 -13.94 0.82 -17.06
C GLY A 245 -13.19 1.82 -16.17
N LEU A 246 -13.38 1.79 -14.86
CA LEU A 246 -12.68 2.64 -13.90
C LEU A 246 -11.38 1.99 -13.46
N ALA A 247 -10.28 2.77 -13.43
CA ALA A 247 -9.01 2.31 -12.93
C ALA A 247 -9.07 2.04 -11.42
N LEU A 248 -8.30 1.06 -10.95
CA LEU A 248 -8.21 0.67 -9.54
C LEU A 248 -7.02 1.32 -8.85
N ASP A 249 -5.93 1.51 -9.60
CA ASP A 249 -4.63 1.97 -9.11
C ASP A 249 -4.41 3.43 -9.50
N HIS A 250 -3.96 4.24 -8.54
CA HIS A 250 -3.76 5.67 -8.73
C HIS A 250 -2.48 6.17 -8.06
N VAL A 251 -1.92 7.25 -8.59
CA VAL A 251 -0.88 8.07 -7.94
C VAL A 251 -1.33 9.52 -7.97
N PHE A 252 -1.36 10.14 -6.80
CA PHE A 252 -1.61 11.55 -6.60
C PHE A 252 -0.37 12.21 -6.01
N TYR A 253 -0.10 13.47 -6.37
CA TYR A 253 1.08 14.18 -5.90
C TYR A 253 0.86 15.68 -5.75
N ARG A 254 1.70 16.31 -4.93
CA ARG A 254 1.80 17.76 -4.73
C ARG A 254 3.25 18.13 -4.45
N GLY A 255 3.70 19.32 -4.88
CA GLY A 255 5.02 19.85 -4.55
C GLY A 255 6.19 19.16 -5.27
N LEU A 256 5.91 18.41 -6.34
CA LEU A 256 6.88 17.74 -7.21
C LEU A 256 6.57 18.07 -8.67
N ALA A 257 7.58 18.03 -9.53
CA ALA A 257 7.41 18.07 -10.98
C ALA A 257 7.28 16.66 -11.55
N LEU A 258 6.19 16.36 -12.25
CA LEU A 258 6.01 15.10 -12.97
C LEU A 258 6.85 15.13 -14.26
N ILE A 259 7.78 14.20 -14.39
CA ILE A 259 8.67 14.09 -15.57
C ILE A 259 8.15 13.02 -16.55
N LYS A 260 7.79 11.84 -16.02
CA LYS A 260 7.32 10.72 -16.84
C LYS A 260 6.40 9.83 -16.01
N ALA A 261 5.39 9.26 -16.66
CA ALA A 261 4.56 8.22 -16.06
C ALA A 261 4.06 7.24 -17.11
N GLU A 262 4.18 5.95 -16.80
CA GLU A 262 3.78 4.84 -17.64
C GLU A 262 3.06 3.79 -16.78
N ALA A 263 2.06 3.12 -17.37
CA ALA A 263 1.44 1.92 -16.84
C ALA A 263 1.62 0.81 -17.87
N PRO A 264 2.78 0.11 -17.90
CA PRO A 264 3.03 -0.96 -18.86
C PRO A 264 2.18 -2.20 -18.53
N GLU A 265 1.93 -3.03 -19.54
CA GLU A 265 1.30 -4.33 -19.35
C GLU A 265 2.26 -5.31 -18.68
N SER A 266 1.73 -6.13 -17.76
CA SER A 266 2.46 -7.22 -17.12
C SER A 266 1.53 -8.39 -16.82
N ASP A 267 2.01 -9.60 -16.99
CA ASP A 267 1.30 -10.84 -16.64
C ASP A 267 1.72 -11.41 -15.26
N ALA A 268 2.61 -10.70 -14.57
CA ALA A 268 3.15 -11.13 -13.28
C ALA A 268 2.22 -10.78 -12.08
N SER A 269 1.09 -10.14 -12.34
CA SER A 269 0.02 -9.86 -11.39
C SER A 269 -1.31 -9.79 -12.14
N ASP A 270 -2.41 -9.65 -11.41
CA ASP A 270 -3.71 -9.24 -11.94
C ASP A 270 -3.86 -7.71 -12.04
N HIS A 271 -2.86 -6.96 -11.55
CA HIS A 271 -2.69 -5.53 -11.73
C HIS A 271 -1.44 -5.22 -12.55
N ASN A 272 -1.52 -4.17 -13.37
CA ASN A 272 -0.37 -3.65 -14.08
C ASN A 272 0.44 -2.68 -13.21
N PRO A 273 1.79 -2.67 -13.32
CA PRO A 273 2.62 -1.74 -12.55
C PRO A 273 2.45 -0.29 -13.00
N LEU A 274 2.62 0.66 -12.07
CA LEU A 274 2.69 2.08 -12.36
C LEU A 274 4.12 2.56 -12.12
N GLU A 275 4.75 3.08 -13.15
CA GLU A 275 6.08 3.68 -13.08
C GLU A 275 5.96 5.20 -13.21
N VAL A 276 6.50 5.94 -12.23
CA VAL A 276 6.42 7.40 -12.20
C VAL A 276 7.78 7.99 -11.86
N MET A 277 8.20 8.97 -12.62
CA MET A 277 9.39 9.77 -12.35
C MET A 277 8.98 11.18 -11.96
N PHE A 278 9.35 11.58 -10.78
CA PHE A 278 9.22 12.95 -10.29
C PHE A 278 10.60 13.61 -10.17
N ARG A 279 10.58 14.94 -10.18
CA ARG A 279 11.71 15.78 -9.79
C ARG A 279 11.29 16.76 -8.71
N LEU A 280 12.21 17.09 -7.81
CA LEU A 280 11.99 18.18 -6.86
C LEU A 280 11.64 19.46 -7.63
N ALA A 281 10.62 20.17 -7.17
CA ALA A 281 10.28 21.45 -7.78
C ALA A 281 11.43 22.44 -7.54
N ASP A 282 11.85 23.15 -8.59
CA ASP A 282 12.78 24.25 -8.41
C ASP A 282 12.15 25.27 -7.45
N ASN A 283 12.77 25.47 -6.31
CA ASN A 283 12.41 26.57 -5.43
C ASN A 283 12.93 27.86 -6.10
N ASP A 284 12.23 28.34 -7.11
CA ASP A 284 12.46 29.70 -7.59
C ASP A 284 12.13 30.65 -6.43
N ILE A 285 13.20 31.21 -5.85
CA ILE A 285 13.20 32.19 -4.76
C ILE A 285 12.64 33.52 -5.31
#